data_c0e69e876b29daaa689a0287112cdb5a
#
_entry.id   c0e69e876b29daaa689a0287112cdb5a
#
_cell.length_a   1.000
_cell.length_b   1.000
_cell.length_c   1.000
_cell.angle_alpha   90.00
_cell.angle_beta   90.00
_cell.angle_gamma   90.00
#
_symmetry.space_group_name_H-M   'P 1'
#
loop_
_entity.id
_entity.type
_entity.pdbx_description
1 polymer ?
#
loop_
_entity_poly.entity_id
_entity_poly.type
_entity_poly.pdbx_seq_one_letter_code
_entity_poly.pdbx_strand_id
1 'polypeptide(L)'
;MSFQELDIKKEYRSLLDSVAKDFYIPLLSQAVKYQRAVGFFSSSCLVEISKGISELAKNGGKIQLVASPYLSDEDVEAIKSGYAMRDQVVKEAIRREMTEGKTSFEKARLNLLANLISDGVLDIKIAFTEDSDRMGMYHEKMGII
;
A
#
# COMPACT_ATOMS: atom_id res chain seq x y z
N MET A 1 -15.35 15.14 -14.27
CA MET A 1 -14.15 15.05 -15.14
C MET A 1 -13.93 13.60 -15.52
N SER A 2 -13.46 13.36 -16.72
CA SER A 2 -13.16 12.01 -17.24
C SER A 2 -11.63 11.81 -17.24
N PHE A 3 -11.16 10.57 -17.19
CA PHE A 3 -9.74 10.24 -17.40
C PHE A 3 -9.16 10.85 -18.69
N GLN A 4 -10.00 11.01 -19.73
CA GLN A 4 -9.62 11.59 -21.00
C GLN A 4 -9.26 13.08 -20.94
N GLU A 5 -9.67 13.77 -19.88
CA GLU A 5 -9.39 15.20 -19.66
C GLU A 5 -8.13 15.44 -18.84
N LEU A 6 -7.49 14.35 -18.34
CA LEU A 6 -6.25 14.43 -17.60
C LEU A 6 -5.04 14.48 -18.53
N ASP A 7 -4.14 15.42 -18.28
CA ASP A 7 -2.85 15.48 -18.98
C ASP A 7 -1.87 14.48 -18.37
N ILE A 8 -1.95 13.22 -18.82
CA ILE A 8 -1.14 12.12 -18.33
C ILE A 8 -0.01 11.84 -19.33
N LYS A 9 1.22 11.95 -18.86
CA LYS A 9 2.41 11.64 -19.65
C LYS A 9 2.54 10.13 -19.87
N LYS A 10 3.22 9.73 -20.94
CA LYS A 10 3.54 8.31 -21.22
C LYS A 10 4.61 7.74 -20.28
N GLU A 11 5.47 8.60 -19.72
CA GLU A 11 6.53 8.23 -18.80
C GLU A 11 6.74 9.31 -17.73
N TYR A 12 7.19 8.90 -16.56
CA TYR A 12 7.54 9.76 -15.43
C TYR A 12 8.92 9.38 -14.89
N ARG A 13 9.76 10.38 -14.62
CA ARG A 13 11.13 10.20 -14.14
C ARG A 13 11.28 10.79 -12.75
N SER A 14 11.72 9.98 -11.80
CA SER A 14 11.74 10.29 -10.36
C SER A 14 12.47 11.57 -9.96
N LEU A 15 13.41 12.06 -10.74
CA LEU A 15 14.15 13.30 -10.42
C LEU A 15 13.56 14.55 -11.11
N LEU A 16 12.70 14.37 -12.10
CA LEU A 16 12.12 15.44 -12.91
C LEU A 16 10.63 15.63 -12.64
N ASP A 17 9.94 14.55 -12.28
CA ASP A 17 8.50 14.51 -12.08
C ASP A 17 8.17 14.10 -10.64
N SER A 18 7.11 14.67 -10.09
CA SER A 18 6.51 14.16 -8.86
C SER A 18 5.44 13.13 -9.20
N VAL A 19 5.82 11.85 -9.29
CA VAL A 19 4.91 10.76 -9.67
C VAL A 19 3.63 10.75 -8.80
N ALA A 20 3.75 11.09 -7.51
CA ALA A 20 2.59 11.20 -6.64
C ALA A 20 1.65 12.33 -7.08
N LYS A 21 2.18 13.53 -7.36
CA LYS A 21 1.37 14.73 -7.69
C LYS A 21 0.91 14.75 -9.14
N ASP A 22 1.79 14.30 -10.05
CA ASP A 22 1.58 14.47 -11.49
C ASP A 22 0.85 13.27 -12.11
N PHE A 23 0.84 12.11 -11.43
CA PHE A 23 0.21 10.88 -11.92
C PHE A 23 -0.84 10.34 -10.94
N TYR A 24 -0.42 9.87 -9.74
CA TYR A 24 -1.34 9.15 -8.87
C TYR A 24 -2.49 10.01 -8.34
N ILE A 25 -2.23 11.21 -7.85
CA ILE A 25 -3.29 12.06 -7.27
C ILE A 25 -4.33 12.44 -8.32
N PRO A 26 -4.00 12.94 -9.52
CA PRO A 26 -4.98 13.24 -10.55
C PRO A 26 -5.83 12.04 -10.96
N LEU A 27 -5.19 10.89 -11.20
CA LEU A 27 -5.90 9.67 -11.59
C LEU A 27 -6.83 9.16 -10.49
N LEU A 28 -6.33 9.04 -9.25
CA LEU A 28 -7.13 8.55 -8.13
C LEU A 28 -8.31 9.47 -7.83
N SER A 29 -8.16 10.79 -8.07
CA SER A 29 -9.26 11.74 -7.87
C SER A 29 -10.44 11.53 -8.83
N GLN A 30 -10.24 10.82 -9.93
CA GLN A 30 -11.29 10.47 -10.91
C GLN A 30 -11.68 8.99 -10.85
N ALA A 31 -10.94 8.19 -10.09
CA ALA A 31 -11.10 6.76 -10.03
C ALA A 31 -12.23 6.33 -9.08
N VAL A 32 -12.82 5.18 -9.40
CA VAL A 32 -13.72 4.41 -8.51
C VAL A 32 -13.12 3.05 -8.14
N LYS A 33 -12.01 2.70 -8.73
CA LYS A 33 -11.29 1.46 -8.43
C LYS A 33 -9.80 1.67 -8.58
N TYR A 34 -9.03 1.19 -7.58
CA TYR A 34 -7.59 1.15 -7.63
C TYR A 34 -7.10 -0.20 -7.14
N GLN A 35 -6.36 -0.92 -7.97
CA GLN A 35 -5.74 -2.18 -7.63
C GLN A 35 -4.23 -2.02 -7.69
N ARG A 36 -3.53 -2.48 -6.69
CA ARG A 36 -2.07 -2.37 -6.62
C ARG A 36 -1.44 -3.62 -6.05
N ALA A 37 -0.39 -4.09 -6.72
CA ALA A 37 0.51 -5.12 -6.22
C ALA A 37 1.88 -4.49 -5.96
N VAL A 38 2.43 -4.69 -4.76
CA VAL A 38 3.73 -4.17 -4.34
C VAL A 38 4.52 -5.26 -3.64
N GLY A 39 5.80 -5.37 -3.98
CA GLY A 39 6.70 -6.33 -3.33
C GLY A 39 7.05 -5.95 -1.91
N PHE A 40 7.06 -4.67 -1.61
CA PHE A 40 7.34 -4.15 -0.29
C PHE A 40 6.29 -3.11 0.07
N PHE A 41 5.62 -3.33 1.19
CA PHE A 41 4.66 -2.37 1.69
C PHE A 41 5.33 -1.40 2.65
N SER A 42 5.25 -0.12 2.32
CA SER A 42 5.56 0.96 3.25
C SER A 42 4.36 1.91 3.30
N SER A 43 3.91 2.23 4.49
CA SER A 43 2.82 3.19 4.69
C SER A 43 3.15 4.57 4.12
N SER A 44 4.43 4.92 4.03
CA SER A 44 4.87 6.20 3.45
C SER A 44 4.45 6.38 2.00
N CYS A 45 4.43 5.31 1.19
CA CYS A 45 3.98 5.42 -0.20
C CYS A 45 2.48 5.75 -0.32
N LEU A 46 1.65 5.30 0.62
CA LEU A 46 0.23 5.65 0.67
C LEU A 46 -0.01 7.05 1.23
N VAL A 47 0.87 7.50 2.13
CA VAL A 47 0.86 8.86 2.66
C VAL A 47 1.03 9.87 1.53
N GLU A 48 1.98 9.66 0.64
CA GLU A 48 2.27 10.50 -0.52
C GLU A 48 1.04 10.71 -1.43
N ILE A 49 0.23 9.68 -1.64
CA ILE A 49 -0.94 9.70 -2.52
C ILE A 49 -2.28 9.84 -1.76
N SER A 50 -2.23 10.09 -0.44
CA SER A 50 -3.43 10.11 0.42
C SER A 50 -4.50 11.09 -0.02
N LYS A 51 -4.12 12.22 -0.66
CA LYS A 51 -5.07 13.18 -1.23
C LYS A 51 -5.92 12.52 -2.34
N GLY A 52 -5.28 11.81 -3.25
CA GLY A 52 -5.98 11.07 -4.30
C GLY A 52 -6.84 9.94 -3.74
N ILE A 53 -6.37 9.24 -2.72
CA ILE A 53 -7.13 8.21 -2.00
C ILE A 53 -8.40 8.80 -1.37
N SER A 54 -8.30 9.97 -0.76
CA SER A 54 -9.46 10.65 -0.17
C SER A 54 -10.53 11.00 -1.21
N GLU A 55 -10.12 11.48 -2.37
CA GLU A 55 -11.06 11.79 -3.47
C GLU A 55 -11.67 10.52 -4.05
N LEU A 56 -10.88 9.45 -4.24
CA LEU A 56 -11.39 8.14 -4.64
C LEU A 56 -12.45 7.63 -3.66
N ALA A 57 -12.22 7.76 -2.36
CA ALA A 57 -13.20 7.37 -1.34
C ALA A 57 -14.49 8.19 -1.43
N LYS A 58 -14.40 9.51 -1.67
CA LYS A 58 -15.57 10.38 -1.90
C LYS A 58 -16.38 9.99 -3.15
N ASN A 59 -15.71 9.47 -4.17
CA ASN A 59 -16.36 8.93 -5.37
C ASN A 59 -17.03 7.56 -5.14
N GLY A 60 -17.03 7.04 -3.91
CA GLY A 60 -17.49 5.69 -3.59
C GLY A 60 -16.55 4.59 -4.04
N GLY A 61 -15.31 4.94 -4.33
CA GLY A 61 -14.30 4.04 -4.87
C GLY A 61 -13.74 3.06 -3.85
N LYS A 62 -13.08 2.02 -4.35
CA LYS A 62 -12.43 0.96 -3.57
C LYS A 62 -10.98 0.77 -3.99
N ILE A 63 -10.15 0.48 -3.00
CA ILE A 63 -8.73 0.18 -3.17
C ILE A 63 -8.49 -1.27 -2.77
N GLN A 64 -7.83 -2.03 -3.62
CA GLN A 64 -7.37 -3.39 -3.36
C GLN A 64 -5.85 -3.42 -3.45
N LEU A 65 -5.20 -3.63 -2.34
CA LEU A 65 -3.75 -3.70 -2.24
C LEU A 65 -3.31 -5.13 -1.94
N VAL A 66 -2.40 -5.64 -2.75
CA VAL A 66 -1.66 -6.87 -2.45
C VAL A 66 -0.21 -6.47 -2.15
N ALA A 67 0.29 -6.82 -0.99
CA ALA A 67 1.61 -6.43 -0.52
C ALA A 67 2.33 -7.57 0.19
N SER A 68 3.65 -7.58 0.10
CA SER A 68 4.49 -8.43 0.95
C SER A 68 4.85 -7.65 2.22
N PRO A 69 4.72 -8.24 3.41
CA PRO A 69 5.17 -7.61 4.63
C PRO A 69 6.71 -7.62 4.70
N TYR A 70 7.27 -6.64 5.36
CA TYR A 70 8.66 -6.75 5.82
C TYR A 70 8.68 -7.63 7.07
N LEU A 71 9.31 -8.78 6.95
CA LEU A 71 9.55 -9.67 8.07
C LEU A 71 11.01 -9.50 8.54
N SER A 72 11.21 -9.31 9.83
CA SER A 72 12.54 -9.34 10.42
C SER A 72 13.07 -10.79 10.47
N ASP A 73 14.36 -10.94 10.67
CA ASP A 73 14.97 -12.28 10.80
C ASP A 73 14.38 -13.05 11.97
N GLU A 74 14.03 -12.36 13.07
CA GLU A 74 13.34 -12.96 14.22
C GLU A 74 11.92 -13.43 13.86
N ASP A 75 11.18 -12.67 13.05
CA ASP A 75 9.86 -13.08 12.57
C ASP A 75 9.95 -14.38 11.73
N VAL A 76 10.94 -14.44 10.83
CA VAL A 76 11.19 -15.61 9.98
C VAL A 76 11.55 -16.84 10.82
N GLU A 77 12.46 -16.69 11.79
CA GLU A 77 12.85 -17.77 12.68
C GLU A 77 11.71 -18.25 13.58
N ALA A 78 10.86 -17.34 14.09
CA ALA A 78 9.68 -17.69 14.87
C ALA A 78 8.68 -18.53 14.05
N ILE A 79 8.48 -18.18 12.79
CA ILE A 79 7.60 -18.94 11.89
C ILE A 79 8.20 -20.32 11.60
N LYS A 80 9.48 -20.41 11.27
CA LYS A 80 10.17 -21.66 10.98
C LYS A 80 10.19 -22.63 12.18
N SER A 81 10.39 -22.09 13.37
CA SER A 81 10.41 -22.90 14.61
C SER A 81 9.02 -23.28 15.10
N GLY A 82 7.96 -22.82 14.46
CA GLY A 82 6.57 -23.15 14.85
C GLY A 82 6.12 -22.53 16.17
N TYR A 83 6.87 -21.57 16.73
CA TYR A 83 6.50 -20.88 17.96
C TYR A 83 5.37 -19.87 17.79
N ALA A 84 5.14 -19.41 16.58
CA ALA A 84 4.06 -18.51 16.29
C ALA A 84 3.30 -18.92 15.02
N MET A 85 1.99 -18.73 15.04
CA MET A 85 1.19 -18.91 13.83
C MET A 85 1.56 -17.81 12.83
N ARG A 86 1.84 -18.19 11.60
CA ARG A 86 2.23 -17.33 10.49
C ARG A 86 1.37 -16.07 10.36
N ASP A 87 0.04 -16.24 10.45
CA ASP A 87 -0.91 -15.13 10.35
C ASP A 87 -0.74 -14.08 11.44
N GLN A 88 -0.35 -14.47 12.64
CA GLN A 88 -0.11 -13.55 13.74
C GLN A 88 1.16 -12.72 13.51
N VAL A 89 2.25 -13.36 13.09
CA VAL A 89 3.53 -12.69 12.79
C VAL A 89 3.35 -11.70 11.66
N VAL A 90 2.63 -12.09 10.61
CA VAL A 90 2.33 -11.21 9.47
C VAL A 90 1.48 -10.02 9.90
N LYS A 91 0.46 -10.21 10.73
CA LYS A 91 -0.36 -9.11 11.26
C LYS A 91 0.46 -8.11 12.09
N GLU A 92 1.35 -8.60 12.93
CA GLU A 92 2.21 -7.73 13.75
C GLU A 92 3.25 -6.98 12.90
N ALA A 93 3.82 -7.62 11.87
CA ALA A 93 4.73 -6.94 10.94
C ALA A 93 4.04 -5.80 10.21
N ILE A 94 2.82 -6.01 9.71
CA ILE A 94 2.02 -4.96 9.06
C ILE A 94 1.66 -3.86 10.06
N ARG A 95 1.26 -4.24 11.28
CA ARG A 95 0.92 -3.27 12.32
C ARG A 95 2.11 -2.36 12.65
N ARG A 96 3.31 -2.91 12.76
CA ARG A 96 4.55 -2.11 12.95
C ARG A 96 4.71 -1.07 11.84
N GLU A 97 4.63 -1.49 10.58
CA GLU A 97 4.73 -0.59 9.43
C GLU A 97 3.66 0.52 9.43
N MET A 98 2.45 0.19 9.86
CA MET A 98 1.34 1.15 9.90
C MET A 98 1.39 2.09 11.11
N THR A 99 2.10 1.73 12.19
CA THR A 99 2.13 2.52 13.44
C THR A 99 3.38 3.38 13.58
N GLU A 100 4.42 3.15 12.81
CA GLU A 100 5.69 3.89 12.87
C GLU A 100 5.63 5.25 12.15
N GLY A 101 4.63 6.07 12.46
CA GLY A 101 4.59 7.46 12.02
C GLY A 101 5.55 8.34 12.81
N LYS A 102 6.57 8.92 12.16
CA LYS A 102 7.62 9.70 12.81
C LYS A 102 7.22 11.14 13.07
N THR A 103 6.38 11.71 12.23
CA THR A 103 5.92 13.10 12.31
C THR A 103 4.42 13.19 12.59
N SER A 104 3.95 14.36 13.11
CA SER A 104 2.52 14.61 13.31
C SER A 104 1.72 14.53 12.00
N PHE A 105 2.33 14.92 10.90
CA PHE A 105 1.75 14.84 9.56
C PHE A 105 1.59 13.39 9.07
N GLU A 106 2.60 12.56 9.27
CA GLU A 106 2.53 11.12 8.96
C GLU A 106 1.50 10.42 9.83
N LYS A 107 1.44 10.72 11.13
CA LYS A 107 0.44 10.19 12.05
C LYS A 107 -0.99 10.52 11.61
N ALA A 108 -1.23 11.78 11.21
CA ALA A 108 -2.55 12.19 10.73
C ALA A 108 -2.97 11.44 9.45
N ARG A 109 -2.03 11.19 8.54
CA ARG A 109 -2.28 10.43 7.31
C ARG A 109 -2.44 8.94 7.56
N LEU A 110 -1.69 8.35 8.49
CA LEU A 110 -1.88 6.98 8.93
C LEU A 110 -3.25 6.76 9.58
N ASN A 111 -3.73 7.72 10.37
CA ASN A 111 -5.09 7.70 10.89
C ASN A 111 -6.13 7.71 9.77
N LEU A 112 -5.91 8.50 8.72
CA LEU A 112 -6.78 8.48 7.53
C LEU A 112 -6.80 7.08 6.89
N LEU A 113 -5.65 6.43 6.74
CA LEU A 113 -5.58 5.07 6.20
C LEU A 113 -6.31 4.05 7.08
N ALA A 114 -6.15 4.14 8.40
CA ALA A 114 -6.86 3.29 9.34
C ALA A 114 -8.38 3.46 9.21
N ASN A 115 -8.87 4.68 9.03
CA ASN A 115 -10.29 4.95 8.77
C ASN A 115 -10.74 4.35 7.44
N LEU A 116 -9.95 4.47 6.37
CA LEU A 116 -10.26 3.89 5.07
C LEU A 116 -10.39 2.36 5.11
N ILE A 117 -9.57 1.70 5.93
CA ILE A 117 -9.68 0.26 6.19
C ILE A 117 -10.96 -0.04 6.97
N SER A 118 -11.22 0.70 8.04
CA SER A 118 -12.41 0.55 8.87
C SER A 118 -13.70 0.75 8.08
N ASP A 119 -13.72 1.73 7.18
CA ASP A 119 -14.86 2.05 6.31
C ASP A 119 -14.97 1.09 5.11
N GLY A 120 -14.06 0.12 5.00
CA GLY A 120 -14.03 -0.86 3.92
C GLY A 120 -13.71 -0.27 2.54
N VAL A 121 -13.09 0.92 2.49
CA VAL A 121 -12.60 1.54 1.25
C VAL A 121 -11.28 0.89 0.81
N LEU A 122 -10.41 0.57 1.76
CA LEU A 122 -9.11 -0.07 1.53
C LEU A 122 -9.12 -1.50 2.04
N ASP A 123 -8.93 -2.46 1.12
CA ASP A 123 -8.70 -3.88 1.40
C ASP A 123 -7.23 -4.21 1.15
N ILE A 124 -6.55 -4.76 2.15
CA ILE A 124 -5.14 -5.16 2.06
C ILE A 124 -5.04 -6.66 2.18
N LYS A 125 -4.49 -7.30 1.16
CA LYS A 125 -4.14 -8.72 1.15
C LYS A 125 -2.63 -8.89 1.19
N ILE A 126 -2.19 -9.88 1.94
CA ILE A 126 -0.78 -10.18 2.08
C ILE A 126 -0.41 -11.33 1.16
N ALA A 127 0.62 -11.10 0.36
CA ALA A 127 1.23 -12.10 -0.49
C ALA A 127 2.63 -12.43 0.00
N PHE A 128 2.96 -13.71 0.01
CA PHE A 128 4.30 -14.22 0.21
C PHE A 128 4.50 -15.45 -0.66
N THR A 129 5.72 -15.64 -1.09
CA THR A 129 6.11 -16.85 -1.82
C THR A 129 6.49 -17.93 -0.81
N GLU A 130 6.03 -19.13 -1.03
CA GLU A 130 6.38 -20.30 -0.27
C GLU A 130 7.26 -21.18 -1.15
N ASP A 131 8.55 -21.18 -0.88
CA ASP A 131 9.47 -22.19 -1.41
C ASP A 131 9.84 -23.12 -0.26
N SER A 132 10.03 -24.41 -0.53
CA SER A 132 10.15 -25.48 0.48
C SER A 132 11.20 -25.23 1.55
N ASP A 133 12.21 -24.38 1.28
CA ASP A 133 13.32 -24.11 2.18
C ASP A 133 13.56 -22.61 2.49
N ARG A 134 12.84 -21.69 1.85
CA ARG A 134 13.02 -20.25 2.04
C ARG A 134 11.67 -19.50 1.90
N MET A 135 11.40 -18.59 2.83
CA MET A 135 10.35 -17.60 2.63
C MET A 135 10.87 -16.56 1.63
N GLY A 136 10.40 -16.68 0.39
CA GLY A 136 10.70 -15.70 -0.65
C GLY A 136 9.88 -14.42 -0.48
N MET A 137 10.43 -13.31 -0.93
CA MET A 137 9.71 -12.05 -1.01
C MET A 137 8.90 -11.99 -2.31
N TYR A 138 7.58 -11.80 -2.20
CA TYR A 138 6.78 -11.43 -3.35
C TYR A 138 7.22 -10.04 -3.83
N HIS A 139 7.65 -9.93 -5.08
CA HIS A 139 8.20 -8.69 -5.62
C HIS A 139 7.52 -8.30 -6.93
N GLU A 140 6.41 -7.58 -6.79
CA GLU A 140 5.67 -6.99 -7.90
C GLU A 140 5.56 -5.47 -7.72
N LYS A 141 5.43 -4.76 -8.84
CA LYS A 141 5.18 -3.31 -8.86
C LYS A 141 4.19 -2.98 -9.97
N MET A 142 2.93 -3.25 -9.72
CA MET A 142 1.87 -3.06 -10.70
C MET A 142 0.72 -2.28 -10.08
N GLY A 143 0.10 -1.41 -10.88
CA GLY A 143 -1.11 -0.69 -10.50
C GLY A 143 -2.09 -0.64 -11.67
N ILE A 144 -3.38 -0.75 -11.36
CA ILE A 144 -4.49 -0.59 -12.28
C ILE A 144 -5.46 0.42 -11.65
N ILE A 145 -5.76 1.46 -12.38
CA ILE A 145 -6.69 2.52 -11.98
C ILE A 145 -7.86 2.56 -12.94
#